data_1cc7959b3b7094d1aa5a19d4d4d72cd6
#
_entry.id   1cc7959b3b7094d1aa5a19d4d4d72cd6
#
_cell.length_a   1.000
_cell.length_b   1.000
_cell.length_c   1.000
_cell.angle_alpha   90.00
_cell.angle_beta   90.00
_cell.angle_gamma   90.00
#
_symmetry.space_group_name_H-M   'P 1'
#
loop_
_entity.id
_entity.type
_entity.pdbx_description
1 polymer ?
#
loop_
_entity_poly.entity_id
_entity_poly.type
_entity_poly.pdbx_seq_one_letter_code
_entity_poly.pdbx_strand_id
1 'polypeptide(L)'
;MQHVDNFVPNIKKMNERVGFYCYKTDIGIVRKTNEDVAMAMTNASGDALLLVCDGMGGHNKGDVAVNIASEVITSEFRKIDRFLNNMDVRNFLRKTVKKANKAVFDLANKDEKFSKMGTTLTLALIRKKSLFIVSVGDSRAYIIDDSVIHLTEDETYVNYLYHTNRIKLEDMDKHPQRHILTNALGLYKNLDFEIDYYRYNNNRVLLCSDGLYNSVSEEEMLTILTTSMSIYEKCDLLIDAAIKNGGKDNACVAVWEVQKDEY
;
A
#
# COMPACT_ATOMS: atom_id res chain seq x y z
N MET A 1 -14.25 -8.40 -14.82
CA MET A 1 -13.04 -8.43 -15.67
C MET A 1 -12.55 -7.00 -15.79
N GLN A 2 -11.76 -6.52 -14.86
CA GLN A 2 -11.15 -5.19 -14.93
C GLN A 2 -9.90 -5.30 -15.79
N HIS A 3 -9.75 -4.39 -16.72
CA HIS A 3 -8.66 -4.35 -17.69
C HIS A 3 -7.31 -4.28 -16.99
N VAL A 4 -6.50 -5.29 -17.19
CA VAL A 4 -5.07 -5.24 -16.91
C VAL A 4 -4.45 -4.44 -18.05
N ASP A 5 -4.10 -3.19 -17.79
CA ASP A 5 -3.30 -2.41 -18.74
C ASP A 5 -1.91 -3.03 -18.82
N ASN A 6 -1.67 -3.75 -19.91
CA ASN A 6 -0.36 -4.29 -20.27
C ASN A 6 0.58 -3.12 -20.64
N PHE A 7 1.18 -2.51 -19.62
CA PHE A 7 2.20 -1.49 -19.84
C PHE A 7 3.56 -2.16 -20.05
N VAL A 8 4.05 -2.15 -21.27
CA VAL A 8 5.42 -2.57 -21.62
C VAL A 8 6.38 -1.47 -21.14
N PRO A 9 7.30 -1.75 -20.20
CA PRO A 9 8.23 -0.73 -19.72
C PRO A 9 9.19 -0.30 -20.81
N ASN A 10 9.35 1.01 -20.98
CA ASN A 10 10.29 1.63 -21.88
C ASN A 10 11.72 1.44 -21.34
N ILE A 11 12.46 0.47 -21.88
CA ILE A 11 13.80 0.10 -21.44
C ILE A 11 14.80 1.19 -21.88
N LYS A 12 15.14 2.11 -21.00
CA LYS A 12 16.33 2.95 -21.16
C LYS A 12 17.49 2.33 -20.38
N LYS A 13 18.46 1.78 -21.12
CA LYS A 13 19.75 1.32 -20.57
C LYS A 13 20.52 2.51 -19.98
N MET A 14 20.61 2.56 -18.68
CA MET A 14 21.74 3.08 -17.90
C MET A 14 22.15 1.96 -16.96
N ASN A 15 23.43 1.88 -16.56
CA ASN A 15 24.07 0.84 -15.71
C ASN A 15 23.44 0.65 -14.33
N GLU A 16 22.11 0.67 -14.21
CA GLU A 16 21.33 0.42 -13.00
C GLU A 16 20.37 -0.72 -13.32
N ARG A 17 20.29 -1.68 -12.40
CA ARG A 17 19.41 -2.84 -12.47
C ARG A 17 17.99 -2.40 -12.77
N VAL A 18 17.33 -3.09 -13.70
CA VAL A 18 15.94 -2.79 -14.07
C VAL A 18 15.02 -3.31 -12.97
N GLY A 19 14.19 -2.42 -12.42
CA GLY A 19 13.16 -2.80 -11.48
C GLY A 19 11.84 -3.05 -12.20
N PHE A 20 11.09 -4.03 -11.68
CA PHE A 20 9.76 -4.41 -12.15
C PHE A 20 8.75 -4.19 -11.04
N TYR A 21 7.53 -3.86 -11.42
CA TYR A 21 6.41 -3.76 -10.49
C TYR A 21 5.18 -4.48 -11.03
N CYS A 22 4.37 -4.94 -10.09
CA CYS A 22 3.03 -5.44 -10.36
C CYS A 22 2.11 -5.00 -9.23
N TYR A 23 0.85 -4.82 -9.53
CA TYR A 23 -0.19 -4.59 -8.53
C TYR A 23 -1.46 -5.31 -8.94
N LYS A 24 -2.21 -5.77 -7.94
CA LYS A 24 -3.46 -6.49 -8.15
C LYS A 24 -4.42 -6.20 -7.01
N THR A 25 -5.71 -6.20 -7.31
CA THR A 25 -6.78 -6.13 -6.33
C THR A 25 -7.86 -7.14 -6.69
N ASP A 26 -8.48 -7.74 -5.68
CA ASP A 26 -9.60 -8.67 -5.84
C ASP A 26 -10.67 -8.40 -4.79
N ILE A 27 -11.92 -8.59 -5.19
CA ILE A 27 -13.08 -8.36 -4.32
C ILE A 27 -13.21 -9.41 -3.21
N GLY A 28 -12.55 -10.57 -3.34
CA GLY A 28 -12.79 -11.72 -2.49
C GLY A 28 -14.09 -12.45 -2.84
N ILE A 29 -14.49 -13.40 -1.99
CA ILE A 29 -15.70 -14.22 -2.22
C ILE A 29 -16.90 -13.82 -1.36
N VAL A 30 -16.71 -12.96 -0.37
CA VAL A 30 -17.77 -12.58 0.58
C VAL A 30 -18.29 -11.15 0.32
N ARG A 31 -17.41 -10.25 -0.06
CA ARG A 31 -17.76 -8.84 -0.29
C ARG A 31 -18.53 -8.64 -1.59
N LYS A 32 -19.35 -7.60 -1.67
CA LYS A 32 -20.14 -7.24 -2.86
C LYS A 32 -19.51 -6.11 -3.67
N THR A 33 -18.63 -5.34 -3.06
CA THR A 33 -17.90 -4.22 -3.65
C THR A 33 -16.44 -4.37 -3.31
N ASN A 34 -15.58 -3.89 -4.20
CA ASN A 34 -14.16 -3.80 -3.92
C ASN A 34 -13.85 -2.35 -3.55
N GLU A 35 -13.46 -2.14 -2.31
CA GLU A 35 -13.07 -0.86 -1.74
C GLU A 35 -11.54 -0.74 -1.57
N ASP A 36 -10.79 -1.71 -2.13
CA ASP A 36 -9.32 -1.74 -2.16
C ASP A 36 -8.77 -1.24 -3.48
N VAL A 37 -7.73 -0.42 -3.43
CA VAL A 37 -6.97 0.02 -4.60
C VAL A 37 -5.48 -0.21 -4.38
N ALA A 38 -4.82 -0.81 -5.37
CA ALA A 38 -3.37 -0.88 -5.45
C ALA A 38 -2.90 -0.22 -6.75
N MET A 39 -1.78 0.49 -6.70
CA MET A 39 -1.13 1.12 -7.85
C MET A 39 0.38 1.01 -7.74
N ALA A 40 1.05 0.90 -8.90
CA ALA A 40 2.49 1.03 -8.99
C ALA A 40 2.88 1.68 -10.31
N MET A 41 3.91 2.51 -10.29
CA MET A 41 4.42 3.18 -11.48
C MET A 41 5.85 3.67 -11.29
N THR A 42 6.51 4.00 -12.38
CA THR A 42 7.82 4.64 -12.37
C THR A 42 7.76 5.98 -13.11
N ASN A 43 8.60 6.93 -12.69
CA ASN A 43 8.83 8.16 -13.45
C ASN A 43 9.89 7.97 -14.53
N ALA A 44 10.20 9.03 -15.29
CA ALA A 44 11.16 8.98 -16.38
C ALA A 44 12.60 8.67 -15.94
N SER A 45 12.95 8.89 -14.66
CA SER A 45 14.27 8.56 -14.10
C SER A 45 14.34 7.17 -13.45
N GLY A 46 13.24 6.41 -13.43
CA GLY A 46 13.17 5.08 -12.84
C GLY A 46 12.92 5.08 -11.33
N ASP A 47 12.59 6.24 -10.72
CA ASP A 47 12.11 6.25 -9.35
C ASP A 47 10.71 5.61 -9.31
N ALA A 48 10.46 4.69 -8.38
CA ALA A 48 9.22 3.92 -8.32
C ALA A 48 8.31 4.39 -7.18
N LEU A 49 7.01 4.50 -7.48
CA LEU A 49 5.94 4.73 -6.53
C LEU A 49 5.05 3.50 -6.49
N LEU A 50 4.80 2.98 -5.30
CA LEU A 50 3.78 1.97 -5.02
C LEU A 50 2.81 2.56 -4.00
N LEU A 51 1.54 2.21 -4.11
CA LEU A 51 0.55 2.54 -3.07
C LEU A 51 -0.53 1.47 -2.96
N VAL A 52 -1.06 1.34 -1.76
CA VAL A 52 -2.23 0.55 -1.40
C VAL A 52 -3.14 1.43 -0.56
N CYS A 53 -4.43 1.37 -0.84
CA CYS A 53 -5.49 2.05 -0.12
C CYS A 53 -6.61 1.04 0.16
N ASP A 54 -7.09 0.99 1.41
CA ASP A 54 -8.24 0.22 1.86
C ASP A 54 -9.33 1.18 2.31
N GLY A 55 -10.49 1.08 1.67
CA GLY A 55 -11.57 2.03 1.83
C GLY A 55 -12.49 1.71 3.00
N MET A 56 -12.84 2.73 3.77
CA MET A 56 -13.75 2.61 4.90
C MET A 56 -14.94 3.57 4.80
N GLY A 57 -16.06 3.20 5.45
CA GLY A 57 -17.24 4.09 5.55
C GLY A 57 -18.58 3.43 5.28
N GLY A 58 -18.60 2.18 4.82
CA GLY A 58 -19.81 1.41 4.51
C GLY A 58 -20.65 1.99 3.34
N HIS A 59 -21.52 1.17 2.75
CA HIS A 59 -22.43 1.58 1.66
C HIS A 59 -21.71 2.21 0.44
N ASN A 60 -20.63 1.59 -0.04
CA ASN A 60 -19.85 2.03 -1.21
C ASN A 60 -19.22 3.44 -1.06
N LYS A 61 -18.87 3.83 0.15
CA LYS A 61 -18.20 5.13 0.38
C LYS A 61 -16.67 4.96 0.37
N GLY A 62 -16.18 3.78 0.74
CA GLY A 62 -14.76 3.45 0.73
C GLY A 62 -14.19 3.51 -0.69
N ASP A 63 -14.90 3.00 -1.70
CA ASP A 63 -14.49 3.03 -3.11
C ASP A 63 -14.27 4.47 -3.62
N VAL A 64 -15.08 5.42 -3.18
CA VAL A 64 -14.90 6.84 -3.53
C VAL A 64 -13.66 7.41 -2.88
N ALA A 65 -13.41 7.10 -1.61
CA ALA A 65 -12.26 7.59 -0.87
C ALA A 65 -10.93 7.08 -1.45
N VAL A 66 -10.84 5.77 -1.75
CA VAL A 66 -9.63 5.17 -2.34
C VAL A 66 -9.33 5.72 -3.72
N ASN A 67 -10.36 5.91 -4.55
CA ASN A 67 -10.18 6.46 -5.88
C ASN A 67 -9.69 7.91 -5.84
N ILE A 68 -10.24 8.77 -4.97
CA ILE A 68 -9.77 10.14 -4.79
C ILE A 68 -8.31 10.16 -4.30
N ALA A 69 -8.01 9.39 -3.27
CA ALA A 69 -6.67 9.38 -2.67
C ALA A 69 -5.61 8.89 -3.67
N SER A 70 -5.86 7.74 -4.31
CA SER A 70 -4.95 7.14 -5.28
C SER A 70 -4.76 8.01 -6.52
N GLU A 71 -5.82 8.63 -7.05
CA GLU A 71 -5.74 9.52 -8.21
C GLU A 71 -4.95 10.80 -7.90
N VAL A 72 -5.18 11.43 -6.76
CA VAL A 72 -4.39 12.60 -6.34
C VAL A 72 -2.92 12.25 -6.26
N ILE A 73 -2.55 11.15 -5.62
CA ILE A 73 -1.16 10.75 -5.44
C ILE A 73 -0.51 10.42 -6.79
N THR A 74 -1.14 9.58 -7.59
CA THR A 74 -0.59 9.17 -8.88
C THR A 74 -0.52 10.30 -9.90
N SER A 75 -1.53 11.19 -9.93
CA SER A 75 -1.51 12.36 -10.81
C SER A 75 -0.40 13.35 -10.47
N GLU A 76 -0.10 13.54 -9.18
CA GLU A 76 1.03 14.38 -8.77
C GLU A 76 2.38 13.71 -9.09
N PHE A 77 2.50 12.39 -8.92
CA PHE A 77 3.74 11.67 -9.25
C PHE A 77 4.03 11.68 -10.75
N ARG A 78 3.01 11.56 -11.61
CA ARG A 78 3.18 11.64 -13.09
C ARG A 78 3.76 12.96 -13.58
N LYS A 79 3.70 14.03 -12.77
CA LYS A 79 4.30 15.34 -13.09
C LYS A 79 5.80 15.41 -12.77
N ILE A 80 6.33 14.39 -12.13
CA ILE A 80 7.73 14.36 -11.66
C ILE A 80 8.56 13.49 -12.59
N ASP A 81 9.38 14.11 -13.43
CA ASP A 81 10.31 13.37 -14.29
C ASP A 81 11.44 12.73 -13.48
N ARG A 82 11.91 13.42 -12.44
CA ARG A 82 12.96 12.95 -11.51
C ARG A 82 12.93 13.71 -10.21
N PHE A 83 13.37 13.06 -9.14
CA PHE A 83 13.75 13.72 -7.89
C PHE A 83 15.25 14.04 -7.90
N LEU A 84 15.63 15.25 -7.48
CA LEU A 84 17.05 15.65 -7.46
C LEU A 84 17.76 15.04 -6.24
N ASN A 85 17.08 14.96 -5.10
CA ASN A 85 17.62 14.47 -3.84
C ASN A 85 16.50 13.89 -2.94
N ASN A 86 16.88 13.35 -1.78
CA ASN A 86 15.95 12.76 -0.82
C ASN A 86 15.02 13.80 -0.16
N MET A 87 15.45 15.07 -0.08
CA MET A 87 14.58 16.12 0.46
C MET A 87 13.42 16.44 -0.49
N ASP A 88 13.68 16.41 -1.80
CA ASP A 88 12.61 16.59 -2.80
C ASP A 88 11.55 15.49 -2.67
N VAL A 89 11.99 14.23 -2.44
CA VAL A 89 11.08 13.12 -2.19
C VAL A 89 10.23 13.38 -0.93
N ARG A 90 10.86 13.76 0.19
CA ARG A 90 10.13 14.05 1.43
C ARG A 90 9.13 15.20 1.26
N ASN A 91 9.51 16.26 0.55
CA ASN A 91 8.64 17.40 0.28
C ASN A 91 7.45 16.99 -0.61
N PHE A 92 7.72 16.20 -1.65
CA PHE A 92 6.69 15.63 -2.52
C PHE A 92 5.69 14.80 -1.70
N LEU A 93 6.16 13.82 -0.94
CA LEU A 93 5.32 12.95 -0.13
C LEU A 93 4.46 13.74 0.85
N ARG A 94 5.08 14.67 1.62
CA ARG A 94 4.36 15.50 2.59
C ARG A 94 3.26 16.34 1.94
N LYS A 95 3.56 16.97 0.81
CA LYS A 95 2.60 17.79 0.08
C LYS A 95 1.46 16.96 -0.52
N THR A 96 1.80 15.84 -1.13
CA THR A 96 0.85 15.02 -1.89
C THR A 96 -0.10 14.26 -0.97
N VAL A 97 0.40 13.69 0.12
CA VAL A 97 -0.44 13.01 1.13
C VAL A 97 -1.41 14.00 1.79
N LYS A 98 -0.93 15.20 2.17
CA LYS A 98 -1.82 16.25 2.69
C LYS A 98 -2.87 16.69 1.68
N LYS A 99 -2.53 16.74 0.39
CA LYS A 99 -3.47 17.07 -0.69
C LYS A 99 -4.51 15.98 -0.86
N ALA A 100 -4.10 14.70 -0.82
CA ALA A 100 -5.01 13.55 -0.89
C ALA A 100 -5.97 13.55 0.31
N ASN A 101 -5.45 13.70 1.54
CA ASN A 101 -6.29 13.81 2.74
C ASN A 101 -7.31 14.93 2.61
N LYS A 102 -6.86 16.13 2.20
CA LYS A 102 -7.77 17.28 2.03
C LYS A 102 -8.89 16.99 1.03
N ALA A 103 -8.59 16.34 -0.08
CA ALA A 103 -9.58 16.04 -1.11
C ALA A 103 -10.67 15.07 -0.60
N VAL A 104 -10.26 14.00 0.12
CA VAL A 104 -11.21 13.06 0.75
C VAL A 104 -11.99 13.74 1.85
N PHE A 105 -11.33 14.47 2.76
CA PHE A 105 -11.96 15.17 3.87
C PHE A 105 -13.00 16.22 3.41
N ASP A 106 -12.65 17.03 2.41
CA ASP A 106 -13.56 18.08 1.90
C ASP A 106 -14.84 17.46 1.32
N LEU A 107 -14.74 16.34 0.58
CA LEU A 107 -15.92 15.66 0.05
C LEU A 107 -16.74 15.00 1.17
N ALA A 108 -16.10 14.34 2.13
CA ALA A 108 -16.76 13.73 3.28
C ALA A 108 -17.58 14.72 4.12
N ASN A 109 -17.15 16.00 4.16
CA ASN A 109 -17.81 17.05 4.93
C ASN A 109 -18.75 17.93 4.09
N LYS A 110 -18.67 17.86 2.76
CA LYS A 110 -19.52 18.65 1.86
C LYS A 110 -20.88 18.00 1.60
N ASP A 111 -20.91 16.68 1.56
CA ASP A 111 -22.10 15.91 1.22
C ASP A 111 -22.31 14.79 2.27
N GLU A 112 -23.46 14.83 2.94
CA GLU A 112 -23.83 13.87 3.98
C GLU A 112 -23.82 12.42 3.45
N LYS A 113 -24.06 12.24 2.15
CA LYS A 113 -23.94 10.94 1.47
C LYS A 113 -22.54 10.31 1.65
N PHE A 114 -21.51 11.12 1.76
CA PHE A 114 -20.11 10.68 1.92
C PHE A 114 -19.59 10.87 3.35
N SER A 115 -20.45 11.23 4.29
CA SER A 115 -20.07 11.41 5.70
C SER A 115 -19.38 10.16 6.24
N LYS A 116 -18.26 10.36 6.95
CA LYS A 116 -17.41 9.33 7.56
C LYS A 116 -16.71 8.39 6.55
N MET A 117 -16.65 8.74 5.27
CA MET A 117 -15.77 8.01 4.35
C MET A 117 -14.31 8.32 4.65
N GLY A 118 -13.47 7.35 4.41
CA GLY A 118 -12.03 7.47 4.55
C GLY A 118 -11.32 6.31 3.87
N THR A 119 -10.01 6.32 3.93
CA THR A 119 -9.19 5.23 3.41
C THR A 119 -7.88 5.15 4.15
N THR A 120 -7.33 3.95 4.27
CA THR A 120 -5.91 3.77 4.62
C THR A 120 -5.04 4.31 3.48
N LEU A 121 -3.78 4.52 3.75
CA LEU A 121 -2.75 4.77 2.75
C LEU A 121 -1.45 4.15 3.20
N THR A 122 -0.97 3.15 2.47
CA THR A 122 0.43 2.72 2.56
C THR A 122 1.11 2.99 1.24
N LEU A 123 2.18 3.79 1.27
CA LEU A 123 2.89 4.26 0.10
C LEU A 123 4.39 4.00 0.25
N ALA A 124 5.02 3.44 -0.78
CA ALA A 124 6.46 3.31 -0.91
C ALA A 124 6.97 4.14 -2.08
N LEU A 125 8.02 4.93 -1.87
CA LEU A 125 8.75 5.61 -2.92
C LEU A 125 10.21 5.16 -2.89
N ILE A 126 10.63 4.51 -3.98
CA ILE A 126 11.97 3.95 -4.16
C ILE A 126 12.75 4.85 -5.11
N ARG A 127 13.89 5.34 -4.64
CA ARG A 127 14.80 6.16 -5.42
C ARG A 127 16.23 5.73 -5.16
N LYS A 128 16.90 5.15 -6.15
CA LYS A 128 18.28 4.65 -6.01
C LYS A 128 18.40 3.71 -4.80
N LYS A 129 19.20 4.09 -3.80
CA LYS A 129 19.44 3.33 -2.55
C LYS A 129 18.58 3.86 -1.39
N SER A 130 17.45 4.46 -1.68
CA SER A 130 16.56 5.05 -0.69
C SER A 130 15.14 4.51 -0.88
N LEU A 131 14.55 4.03 0.21
CA LEU A 131 13.14 3.67 0.32
C LEU A 131 12.48 4.60 1.32
N PHE A 132 11.40 5.23 0.92
CA PHE A 132 10.56 6.05 1.79
C PHE A 132 9.21 5.38 1.93
N ILE A 133 8.72 5.28 3.16
CA ILE A 133 7.41 4.72 3.48
C ILE A 133 6.55 5.81 4.13
N VAL A 134 5.29 5.87 3.74
CA VAL A 134 4.23 6.57 4.46
C VAL A 134 3.15 5.54 4.75
N SER A 135 2.74 5.45 6.01
CA SER A 135 1.61 4.62 6.42
C SER A 135 0.60 5.46 7.20
N VAL A 136 -0.67 5.28 6.87
CA VAL A 136 -1.83 5.83 7.57
C VAL A 136 -2.89 4.74 7.58
N GLY A 137 -3.24 4.24 8.77
CA GLY A 137 -4.14 3.12 8.95
C GLY A 137 -3.41 1.80 9.21
N ASP A 138 -3.93 0.69 8.71
CA ASP A 138 -3.47 -0.67 8.99
C ASP A 138 -3.07 -1.48 7.75
N SER A 139 -3.06 -0.88 6.58
CA SER A 139 -2.39 -1.50 5.42
C SER A 139 -0.88 -1.51 5.64
N ARG A 140 -0.20 -2.56 5.19
CA ARG A 140 1.18 -2.84 5.59
C ARG A 140 2.19 -2.75 4.46
N ALA A 141 3.43 -2.41 4.81
CA ALA A 141 4.61 -2.46 3.95
C ALA A 141 5.65 -3.44 4.49
N TYR A 142 6.25 -4.20 3.58
CA TYR A 142 7.27 -5.20 3.92
C TYR A 142 8.49 -5.07 3.00
N ILE A 143 9.66 -5.36 3.54
CA ILE A 143 10.85 -5.73 2.78
C ILE A 143 10.99 -7.24 2.84
N ILE A 144 11.26 -7.86 1.67
CA ILE A 144 11.41 -9.31 1.54
C ILE A 144 12.72 -9.64 0.86
N ASP A 145 13.55 -10.39 1.56
CA ASP A 145 14.80 -10.94 1.09
C ASP A 145 14.91 -12.41 1.54
N ASP A 146 15.76 -12.73 2.50
CA ASP A 146 15.84 -14.05 3.16
C ASP A 146 14.79 -14.20 4.27
N SER A 147 14.14 -13.10 4.65
CA SER A 147 13.06 -13.03 5.63
C SER A 147 12.06 -11.93 5.25
N VAL A 148 10.89 -11.95 5.87
CA VAL A 148 9.91 -10.88 5.79
C VAL A 148 10.18 -9.89 6.93
N ILE A 149 10.32 -8.62 6.60
CA ILE A 149 10.49 -7.54 7.57
C ILE A 149 9.32 -6.58 7.41
N HIS A 150 8.45 -6.53 8.41
CA HIS A 150 7.35 -5.57 8.49
C HIS A 150 7.91 -4.18 8.82
N LEU A 151 7.59 -3.18 7.99
CA LEU A 151 8.14 -1.81 8.10
C LEU A 151 7.17 -0.81 8.73
N THR A 152 5.88 -1.09 8.70
CA THR A 152 4.82 -0.20 9.17
C THR A 152 4.29 -0.65 10.53
N GLU A 153 3.63 0.24 11.21
CA GLU A 153 2.90 -0.05 12.43
C GLU A 153 1.41 0.24 12.20
N ASP A 154 0.53 -0.72 12.57
CA ASP A 154 -0.90 -0.60 12.32
C ASP A 154 -1.51 0.47 13.24
N GLU A 155 -2.13 1.49 12.70
CA GLU A 155 -2.82 2.53 13.45
C GLU A 155 -4.26 2.08 13.81
N THR A 156 -4.34 1.04 14.66
CA THR A 156 -5.60 0.48 15.16
C THR A 156 -5.80 0.77 16.66
N TYR A 157 -7.06 0.68 17.09
CA TYR A 157 -7.41 0.86 18.49
C TYR A 157 -6.76 -0.18 19.40
N VAL A 158 -6.62 -1.42 18.94
CA VAL A 158 -5.95 -2.46 19.74
C VAL A 158 -4.46 -2.21 19.86
N ASN A 159 -3.82 -1.68 18.83
CA ASN A 159 -2.42 -1.30 18.90
C ASN A 159 -2.21 -0.16 19.89
N TYR A 160 -3.09 0.85 19.88
CA TYR A 160 -3.10 1.90 20.89
C TYR A 160 -3.28 1.34 22.32
N LEU A 161 -4.19 0.37 22.54
CA LEU A 161 -4.39 -0.26 23.85
C LEU A 161 -3.14 -1.04 24.29
N TYR A 162 -2.49 -1.75 23.37
CA TYR A 162 -1.26 -2.48 23.65
C TYR A 162 -0.12 -1.54 24.05
N HIS A 163 0.15 -0.50 23.29
CA HIS A 163 1.20 0.48 23.60
C HIS A 163 0.95 1.27 24.88
N THR A 164 -0.31 1.41 25.26
CA THR A 164 -0.68 2.03 26.56
C THR A 164 -0.78 1.02 27.70
N ASN A 165 -0.32 -0.23 27.49
CA ASN A 165 -0.32 -1.34 28.46
C ASN A 165 -1.72 -1.67 29.01
N ARG A 166 -2.79 -1.47 28.23
CA ARG A 166 -4.17 -1.77 28.62
C ARG A 166 -4.59 -3.18 28.24
N ILE A 167 -3.96 -3.76 27.25
CA ILE A 167 -4.12 -5.16 26.83
C ILE A 167 -2.74 -5.78 26.58
N LYS A 168 -2.67 -7.11 26.56
CA LYS A 168 -1.46 -7.85 26.18
C LYS A 168 -1.47 -8.13 24.67
N LEU A 169 -0.30 -8.46 24.13
CA LEU A 169 -0.15 -8.83 22.73
C LEU A 169 -1.05 -10.01 22.33
N GLU A 170 -1.14 -11.03 23.18
CA GLU A 170 -1.97 -12.24 22.98
C GLU A 170 -3.48 -11.98 22.93
N ASP A 171 -3.93 -10.80 23.37
CA ASP A 171 -5.34 -10.41 23.39
C ASP A 171 -5.75 -9.57 22.17
N MET A 172 -4.77 -9.04 21.39
CA MET A 172 -5.04 -8.12 20.29
C MET A 172 -5.92 -8.76 19.21
N ASP A 173 -5.56 -9.95 18.73
CA ASP A 173 -6.28 -10.64 17.64
C ASP A 173 -7.70 -11.04 18.02
N LYS A 174 -7.97 -11.22 19.34
CA LYS A 174 -9.27 -11.62 19.86
C LYS A 174 -10.15 -10.44 20.27
N HIS A 175 -9.60 -9.23 20.23
CA HIS A 175 -10.33 -8.06 20.69
C HIS A 175 -11.46 -7.69 19.72
N PRO A 176 -12.70 -7.42 20.22
CA PRO A 176 -13.85 -7.14 19.35
C PRO A 176 -13.69 -5.88 18.49
N GLN A 177 -12.83 -4.97 18.90
CA GLN A 177 -12.56 -3.70 18.22
C GLN A 177 -11.20 -3.69 17.47
N ARG A 178 -10.65 -4.85 17.10
CA ARG A 178 -9.34 -4.95 16.47
C ARG A 178 -9.25 -4.26 15.09
N HIS A 179 -10.39 -4.11 14.41
CA HIS A 179 -10.47 -3.45 13.09
C HIS A 179 -10.79 -1.94 13.17
N ILE A 180 -10.86 -1.35 14.37
CA ILE A 180 -11.11 0.08 14.49
C ILE A 180 -9.81 0.83 14.24
N LEU A 181 -9.78 1.61 13.15
CA LEU A 181 -8.67 2.49 12.84
C LEU A 181 -8.66 3.72 13.76
N THR A 182 -7.48 4.12 14.19
CA THR A 182 -7.26 5.37 14.94
C THR A 182 -6.88 6.52 14.02
N ASN A 183 -6.42 6.22 12.80
CA ASN A 183 -6.06 7.20 11.78
C ASN A 183 -6.42 6.69 10.38
N ALA A 184 -6.89 7.58 9.50
CA ALA A 184 -7.14 7.32 8.09
C ALA A 184 -7.25 8.64 7.32
N LEU A 185 -6.98 8.64 6.01
CA LEU A 185 -7.24 9.78 5.14
C LEU A 185 -8.75 10.08 5.13
N GLY A 186 -9.08 11.37 5.24
CA GLY A 186 -10.47 11.83 5.21
C GLY A 186 -11.15 11.92 6.58
N LEU A 187 -10.59 11.33 7.64
CA LEU A 187 -11.18 11.41 8.98
C LEU A 187 -10.91 12.76 9.65
N TYR A 188 -9.71 13.28 9.50
CA TYR A 188 -9.27 14.51 10.15
C TYR A 188 -8.84 15.55 9.13
N LYS A 189 -9.19 16.82 9.37
CA LYS A 189 -8.75 17.94 8.52
C LYS A 189 -7.23 18.03 8.46
N ASN A 190 -6.59 17.91 9.60
CA ASN A 190 -5.14 17.87 9.73
C ASN A 190 -4.73 16.44 10.01
N LEU A 191 -4.20 15.77 8.98
CA LEU A 191 -3.65 14.44 9.09
C LEU A 191 -2.25 14.51 9.68
N ASP A 192 -2.01 13.73 10.72
CA ASP A 192 -0.68 13.48 11.25
C ASP A 192 -0.13 12.18 10.65
N PHE A 193 1.10 12.19 10.16
CA PHE A 193 1.79 11.05 9.59
C PHE A 193 3.28 11.28 9.52
N GLU A 194 4.03 10.18 9.55
CA GLU A 194 5.48 10.20 9.40
C GLU A 194 5.91 9.75 8.01
N ILE A 195 7.15 10.08 7.64
CA ILE A 195 7.80 9.60 6.43
C ILE A 195 9.05 8.86 6.88
N ASP A 196 8.96 7.55 6.91
CA ASP A 196 10.06 6.69 7.27
C ASP A 196 11.07 6.58 6.14
N TYR A 197 12.31 6.35 6.51
CA TYR A 197 13.41 6.24 5.59
C TYR A 197 14.24 5.00 5.88
N TYR A 198 14.44 4.21 4.85
CA TYR A 198 15.25 3.00 4.90
C TYR A 198 16.33 3.04 3.82
N ARG A 199 17.50 2.48 4.14
CA ARG A 199 18.50 2.21 3.12
C ARG A 199 18.04 1.04 2.27
N TYR A 200 17.87 1.28 0.98
CA TYR A 200 17.37 0.29 0.04
C TYR A 200 18.52 -0.46 -0.64
N ASN A 201 18.47 -1.78 -0.62
CA ASN A 201 19.51 -2.67 -1.16
C ASN A 201 18.98 -3.63 -2.24
N ASN A 202 18.03 -3.18 -3.06
CA ASN A 202 17.39 -3.97 -4.12
C ASN A 202 16.60 -5.18 -3.61
N ASN A 203 16.11 -5.11 -2.37
CA ASN A 203 15.19 -6.10 -1.82
C ASN A 203 13.84 -5.98 -2.51
N ARG A 204 13.00 -7.03 -2.42
CA ARG A 204 11.60 -6.91 -2.81
C ARG A 204 10.85 -6.04 -1.82
N VAL A 205 9.91 -5.25 -2.32
CA VAL A 205 8.99 -4.45 -1.50
C VAL A 205 7.57 -4.91 -1.80
N LEU A 206 6.83 -5.25 -0.76
CA LEU A 206 5.42 -5.59 -0.82
C LEU A 206 4.62 -4.58 -0.03
N LEU A 207 3.56 -4.03 -0.62
CA LEU A 207 2.49 -3.34 0.09
C LEU A 207 1.22 -4.18 -0.03
N CYS A 208 0.39 -4.23 1.03
CA CYS A 208 -0.88 -4.95 0.97
C CYS A 208 -1.91 -4.40 1.96
N SER A 209 -3.19 -4.65 1.67
CA SER A 209 -4.30 -4.44 2.60
C SER A 209 -4.44 -5.59 3.61
N ASP A 210 -5.32 -5.42 4.57
CA ASP A 210 -5.58 -6.38 5.64
C ASP A 210 -6.17 -7.70 5.12
N GLY A 211 -6.93 -7.68 4.02
CA GLY A 211 -7.44 -8.89 3.39
C GLY A 211 -6.34 -9.85 2.91
N LEU A 212 -5.14 -9.34 2.58
CA LEU A 212 -4.01 -10.21 2.30
C LEU A 212 -3.40 -10.75 3.60
N TYR A 213 -2.88 -9.91 4.48
CA TYR A 213 -2.07 -10.37 5.62
C TYR A 213 -2.89 -11.10 6.70
N ASN A 214 -4.20 -10.91 6.75
CA ASN A 214 -5.10 -11.71 7.58
C ASN A 214 -5.36 -13.13 7.02
N SER A 215 -5.06 -13.34 5.74
CA SER A 215 -5.34 -14.59 5.03
C SER A 215 -4.08 -15.35 4.62
N VAL A 216 -2.96 -14.66 4.43
CA VAL A 216 -1.68 -15.22 3.95
C VAL A 216 -0.61 -14.95 4.99
N SER A 217 0.04 -16.00 5.48
CA SER A 217 1.11 -15.88 6.47
C SER A 217 2.38 -15.26 5.87
N GLU A 218 3.23 -14.67 6.72
CA GLU A 218 4.53 -14.14 6.28
C GLU A 218 5.43 -15.23 5.66
N GLU A 219 5.35 -16.47 6.15
CA GLU A 219 6.07 -17.61 5.59
C GLU A 219 5.58 -17.94 4.16
N GLU A 220 4.28 -17.89 3.93
CA GLU A 220 3.68 -18.09 2.61
C GLU A 220 4.02 -16.93 1.67
N MET A 221 3.98 -15.66 2.14
CA MET A 221 4.44 -14.50 1.38
C MET A 221 5.90 -14.63 0.97
N LEU A 222 6.77 -15.03 1.90
CA LEU A 222 8.19 -15.27 1.63
C LEU A 222 8.38 -16.33 0.54
N THR A 223 7.70 -17.47 0.70
CA THR A 223 7.77 -18.58 -0.24
C THR A 223 7.37 -18.14 -1.65
N ILE A 224 6.25 -17.44 -1.80
CA ILE A 224 5.76 -16.97 -3.11
C ILE A 224 6.73 -15.95 -3.71
N LEU A 225 7.13 -14.95 -2.95
CA LEU A 225 7.92 -13.82 -3.47
C LEU A 225 9.38 -14.19 -3.75
N THR A 226 9.91 -15.27 -3.17
CA THR A 226 11.29 -15.72 -3.43
C THR A 226 11.41 -16.73 -4.57
N THR A 227 10.30 -17.19 -5.16
CA THR A 227 10.32 -18.05 -6.36
C THR A 227 11.01 -17.36 -7.55
N SER A 228 11.40 -18.15 -8.56
CA SER A 228 11.91 -17.66 -9.85
C SER A 228 10.82 -17.22 -10.84
N MET A 229 9.55 -17.26 -10.43
CA MET A 229 8.42 -16.83 -11.25
C MET A 229 8.47 -15.34 -11.58
N SER A 230 7.76 -14.92 -12.62
CA SER A 230 7.59 -13.50 -12.92
C SER A 230 6.87 -12.76 -11.80
N ILE A 231 7.11 -11.47 -11.69
CA ILE A 231 6.44 -10.62 -10.68
C ILE A 231 4.91 -10.66 -10.83
N TYR A 232 4.39 -10.86 -12.03
CA TYR A 232 2.95 -10.98 -12.31
C TYR A 232 2.39 -12.27 -11.72
N GLU A 233 3.05 -13.41 -11.94
CA GLU A 233 2.65 -14.69 -11.34
C GLU A 233 2.72 -14.66 -9.82
N LYS A 234 3.72 -13.97 -9.24
CA LYS A 234 3.82 -13.77 -7.79
C LYS A 234 2.63 -12.99 -7.24
N CYS A 235 2.21 -11.90 -7.91
CA CYS A 235 1.02 -11.14 -7.51
C CYS A 235 -0.24 -12.00 -7.63
N ASP A 236 -0.38 -12.78 -8.70
CA ASP A 236 -1.50 -13.69 -8.87
C ASP A 236 -1.56 -14.71 -7.74
N LEU A 237 -0.43 -15.35 -7.41
CA LEU A 237 -0.35 -16.32 -6.33
C LEU A 237 -0.67 -15.73 -4.95
N LEU A 238 -0.26 -14.49 -4.65
CA LEU A 238 -0.60 -13.83 -3.40
C LEU A 238 -2.11 -13.63 -3.26
N ILE A 239 -2.77 -13.14 -4.31
CA ILE A 239 -4.22 -12.93 -4.31
C ILE A 239 -4.96 -14.28 -4.29
N ASP A 240 -4.52 -15.26 -5.08
CA ASP A 240 -5.12 -16.60 -5.10
C ASP A 240 -4.99 -17.29 -3.74
N ALA A 241 -3.87 -17.11 -3.03
CA ALA A 241 -3.70 -17.58 -1.66
C ALA A 241 -4.69 -16.93 -0.69
N ALA A 242 -4.89 -15.61 -0.77
CA ALA A 242 -5.88 -14.92 0.07
C ALA A 242 -7.30 -15.44 -0.20
N ILE A 243 -7.67 -15.64 -1.46
CA ILE A 243 -8.98 -16.18 -1.86
C ILE A 243 -9.14 -17.63 -1.36
N LYS A 244 -8.13 -18.48 -1.57
CA LYS A 244 -8.13 -19.88 -1.15
C LYS A 244 -8.24 -20.04 0.36
N ASN A 245 -7.62 -19.15 1.11
CA ASN A 245 -7.64 -19.14 2.58
C ASN A 245 -8.90 -18.46 3.16
N GLY A 246 -9.90 -18.21 2.31
CA GLY A 246 -11.24 -17.80 2.72
C GLY A 246 -11.82 -16.60 2.01
N GLY A 247 -11.00 -15.70 1.44
CA GLY A 247 -11.43 -14.54 0.65
C GLY A 247 -12.50 -13.68 1.34
N LYS A 248 -12.37 -13.48 2.65
CA LYS A 248 -13.42 -12.86 3.49
C LYS A 248 -13.52 -11.35 3.27
N ASP A 249 -12.44 -10.74 2.80
CA ASP A 249 -12.33 -9.32 2.54
C ASP A 249 -11.82 -9.04 1.14
N ASN A 250 -11.88 -7.77 0.73
CA ASN A 250 -11.12 -7.28 -0.40
C ASN A 250 -9.63 -7.50 -0.11
N ALA A 251 -8.84 -7.81 -1.11
CA ALA A 251 -7.41 -7.99 -0.97
C ALA A 251 -6.68 -7.28 -2.09
N CYS A 252 -5.67 -6.49 -1.75
CA CYS A 252 -4.83 -5.87 -2.75
C CYS A 252 -3.35 -5.92 -2.38
N VAL A 253 -2.52 -5.93 -3.43
CA VAL A 253 -1.07 -5.99 -3.34
C VAL A 253 -0.42 -5.03 -4.35
N ALA A 254 0.71 -4.44 -3.97
CA ALA A 254 1.64 -3.80 -4.88
C ALA A 254 3.05 -4.31 -4.57
N VAL A 255 3.72 -4.84 -5.58
CA VAL A 255 5.03 -5.48 -5.46
C VAL A 255 6.04 -4.76 -6.35
N TRP A 256 7.24 -4.58 -5.82
CA TRP A 256 8.41 -4.15 -6.55
C TRP A 256 9.54 -5.15 -6.36
N GLU A 257 10.22 -5.50 -7.45
CA GLU A 257 11.44 -6.30 -7.40
C GLU A 257 12.46 -5.83 -8.44
N VAL A 258 13.73 -5.98 -8.10
CA VAL A 258 14.84 -5.72 -9.02
C VAL A 258 15.38 -7.04 -9.53
N GLN A 259 15.52 -7.19 -10.83
CA GLN A 259 16.10 -8.38 -11.42
C GLN A 259 17.53 -8.55 -10.89
N LYS A 260 17.77 -9.70 -10.25
CA LYS A 260 19.14 -10.10 -9.91
C LYS A 260 19.80 -10.54 -11.22
N ASP A 261 20.95 -9.98 -11.57
CA ASP A 261 21.75 -10.51 -12.66
C ASP A 261 22.09 -11.97 -12.31
N GLU A 262 21.60 -12.90 -13.12
CA GLU A 262 22.08 -14.28 -13.08
C GLU A 262 23.53 -14.25 -13.64
N TYR A 263 24.49 -14.50 -12.76
CA TYR A 263 25.87 -14.74 -13.13
C TYR A 263 26.08 -16.22 -13.47
#